data_573a1f448fe64f6d5ef2b58a430f6509
#
_entry.id   573a1f448fe64f6d5ef2b58a430f6509
#
_cell.length_a   1.000
_cell.length_b   1.000
_cell.length_c   1.000
_cell.angle_alpha   90.00
_cell.angle_beta   90.00
_cell.angle_gamma   90.00
#
_symmetry.space_group_name_H-M   'P 1'
#
loop_
_entity.id
_entity.type
_entity.pdbx_description
1 polymer ?
#
loop_
_entity_poly.entity_id
_entity_poly.type
_entity_poly.pdbx_seq_one_letter_code
_entity_poly.pdbx_strand_id
1 'polypeptide(L)'
;MYTDLIFDLYGTLVDIHTEEDATVWEKTALYFGYYGALYTAQQLKEAFEAELQKRKACAGQSYECFPDIPFHEVMADLFREKGVTDNANQLGIQAAQLFRICSTEYVRLYPHVPESLAMLRKAGFRLWLLSNAQEMFTRYELNHLGLCDAFDGIYISSQFGFRKPDVRFFRALLDQQKLDPQSCLMIGNDRDTDIAGAKAAGLDTFYMHTALTPPDQAPADSDNPMEFEGDDWETIAEILMKLKKAPVI
;
A
#
# COMPACT_ATOMS: atom_id res chain seq x y z
N MET A 1 -21.26 -2.30 14.18
CA MET A 1 -20.34 -2.42 15.33
C MET A 1 -19.26 -3.43 15.00
N TYR A 2 -18.01 -3.06 15.11
CA TYR A 2 -16.91 -3.77 14.49
C TYR A 2 -16.05 -4.52 15.51
N THR A 3 -15.38 -5.59 15.04
CA THR A 3 -14.37 -6.37 15.78
C THR A 3 -13.04 -6.37 15.08
N ASP A 4 -13.04 -6.06 13.79
CA ASP A 4 -11.89 -6.12 12.89
C ASP A 4 -11.68 -4.77 12.21
N LEU A 5 -10.50 -4.23 12.37
CA LEU A 5 -10.08 -2.98 11.73
C LEU A 5 -9.04 -3.29 10.67
N ILE A 6 -9.31 -2.87 9.44
CA ILE A 6 -8.42 -3.06 8.30
C ILE A 6 -7.86 -1.69 7.93
N PHE A 7 -6.55 -1.56 7.95
CA PHE A 7 -5.87 -0.28 7.71
C PHE A 7 -5.15 -0.30 6.36
N ASP A 8 -5.26 0.79 5.62
CA ASP A 8 -4.24 1.15 4.64
C ASP A 8 -2.96 1.61 5.35
N LEU A 9 -1.85 1.74 4.60
CA LEU A 9 -0.55 2.09 5.16
C LEU A 9 -0.16 3.54 4.85
N TYR A 10 0.18 3.83 3.57
CA TYR A 10 0.73 5.11 3.16
C TYR A 10 -0.37 6.15 2.99
N GLY A 11 -0.25 7.27 3.69
CA GLY A 11 -1.31 8.28 3.76
C GLY A 11 -2.34 8.02 4.86
N THR A 12 -2.32 6.84 5.47
CA THR A 12 -3.21 6.47 6.58
C THR A 12 -2.45 6.36 7.90
N LEU A 13 -1.46 5.49 7.98
CA LEU A 13 -0.60 5.27 9.17
C LEU A 13 0.79 5.89 8.99
N VAL A 14 1.23 6.00 7.75
CA VAL A 14 2.58 6.39 7.37
C VAL A 14 2.55 7.63 6.48
N ASP A 15 3.27 8.65 6.92
CA ASP A 15 3.64 9.82 6.12
C ASP A 15 4.90 9.49 5.34
N ILE A 16 4.84 9.62 4.01
CA ILE A 16 5.95 9.34 3.13
C ILE A 16 6.07 10.41 2.04
N HIS A 17 7.29 10.76 1.70
CA HIS A 17 7.56 11.57 0.52
C HIS A 17 8.55 10.86 -0.39
N THR A 18 8.15 10.68 -1.65
CA THR A 18 8.98 10.08 -2.70
C THR A 18 9.01 10.99 -3.92
N GLU A 19 10.18 11.18 -4.48
CA GLU A 19 10.39 11.94 -5.71
C GLU A 19 11.19 11.11 -6.71
N GLU A 20 10.57 10.80 -7.84
CA GLU A 20 11.17 10.01 -8.93
C GLU A 20 11.80 10.94 -9.98
N ASP A 21 12.74 11.76 -9.54
CA ASP A 21 13.41 12.75 -10.37
C ASP A 21 14.44 12.14 -11.36
N ALA A 22 15.07 13.02 -12.15
CA ALA A 22 16.11 12.62 -13.10
C ALA A 22 17.30 11.94 -12.41
N THR A 23 17.65 12.36 -11.18
CA THR A 23 18.79 11.80 -10.43
C THR A 23 18.54 10.36 -10.01
N VAL A 24 17.31 10.01 -9.65
CA VAL A 24 16.92 8.62 -9.34
C VAL A 24 17.12 7.72 -10.55
N TRP A 25 16.66 8.17 -11.73
CA TRP A 25 16.83 7.43 -12.98
C TRP A 25 18.29 7.32 -13.41
N GLU A 26 19.10 8.38 -13.22
CA GLU A 26 20.55 8.35 -13.48
C GLU A 26 21.27 7.31 -12.61
N LYS A 27 20.99 7.29 -11.30
CA LYS A 27 21.58 6.31 -10.37
C LYS A 27 21.14 4.88 -10.71
N THR A 28 19.87 4.71 -11.07
CA THR A 28 19.33 3.41 -11.46
C THR A 28 19.98 2.92 -12.78
N ALA A 29 20.11 3.79 -13.79
CA ALA A 29 20.79 3.44 -15.04
C ALA A 29 22.27 3.11 -14.81
N LEU A 30 22.94 3.82 -13.90
CA LEU A 30 24.33 3.51 -13.52
C LEU A 30 24.44 2.12 -12.89
N TYR A 31 23.48 1.76 -12.02
CA TYR A 31 23.40 0.41 -11.45
C TYR A 31 23.22 -0.66 -12.53
N PHE A 32 22.31 -0.45 -13.48
CA PHE A 32 22.11 -1.35 -14.62
C PHE A 32 23.39 -1.52 -15.43
N GLY A 33 24.07 -0.40 -15.75
CA GLY A 33 25.32 -0.39 -16.50
C GLY A 33 26.46 -1.12 -15.79
N TYR A 34 26.53 -1.04 -14.46
CA TYR A 34 27.52 -1.77 -13.66
C TYR A 34 27.43 -3.29 -13.85
N TYR A 35 26.23 -3.81 -14.07
CA TYR A 35 25.98 -5.23 -14.35
C TYR A 35 25.84 -5.56 -15.84
N GLY A 36 26.22 -4.64 -16.74
CA GLY A 36 26.28 -4.87 -18.18
C GLY A 36 25.02 -4.54 -18.97
N ALA A 37 23.96 -4.09 -18.34
CA ALA A 37 22.73 -3.65 -19.00
C ALA A 37 22.79 -2.13 -19.27
N LEU A 38 23.30 -1.75 -20.45
CA LEU A 38 23.55 -0.35 -20.79
C LEU A 38 22.26 0.38 -21.22
N TYR A 39 21.86 1.36 -20.42
CA TYR A 39 20.82 2.33 -20.69
C TYR A 39 21.31 3.74 -20.34
N THR A 40 20.84 4.76 -21.05
CA THR A 40 20.80 6.11 -20.48
C THR A 40 19.63 6.18 -19.46
N ALA A 41 19.63 7.18 -18.59
CA ALA A 41 18.51 7.39 -17.65
C ALA A 41 17.16 7.48 -18.35
N GLN A 42 17.11 8.26 -19.44
CA GLN A 42 15.90 8.42 -20.26
C GLN A 42 15.45 7.11 -20.91
N GLN A 43 16.37 6.35 -21.49
CA GLN A 43 16.06 5.05 -22.10
C GLN A 43 15.53 4.04 -21.07
N LEU A 44 16.13 4.03 -19.86
CA LEU A 44 15.68 3.13 -18.79
C LEU A 44 14.26 3.48 -18.35
N LYS A 45 13.97 4.78 -18.14
CA LYS A 45 12.63 5.26 -17.79
C LYS A 45 11.60 4.88 -18.84
N GLU A 46 11.88 5.16 -20.12
CA GLU A 46 10.98 4.83 -21.24
C GLU A 46 10.74 3.32 -21.36
N ALA A 47 11.78 2.50 -21.22
CA ALA A 47 11.66 1.04 -21.26
C ALA A 47 10.84 0.52 -20.07
N PHE A 48 11.04 1.09 -18.87
CA PHE A 48 10.26 0.77 -17.68
C PHE A 48 8.76 1.10 -17.86
N GLU A 49 8.46 2.32 -18.33
CA GLU A 49 7.10 2.75 -18.60
C GLU A 49 6.42 1.88 -19.66
N ALA A 50 7.13 1.54 -20.72
CA ALA A 50 6.63 0.66 -21.80
C ALA A 50 6.29 -0.75 -21.26
N GLU A 51 7.15 -1.34 -20.42
CA GLU A 51 6.90 -2.65 -19.82
C GLU A 51 5.71 -2.61 -18.84
N LEU A 52 5.57 -1.54 -18.07
CA LEU A 52 4.38 -1.33 -17.23
C LEU A 52 3.10 -1.25 -18.06
N GLN A 53 3.08 -0.50 -19.16
CA GLN A 53 1.91 -0.36 -20.02
C GLN A 53 1.54 -1.69 -20.69
N LYS A 54 2.52 -2.45 -21.15
CA LYS A 54 2.34 -3.78 -21.73
C LYS A 54 1.66 -4.74 -20.73
N ARG A 55 2.06 -4.72 -19.47
CA ARG A 55 1.48 -5.55 -18.42
C ARG A 55 0.07 -5.07 -18.02
N LYS A 56 -0.17 -3.76 -17.99
CA LYS A 56 -1.50 -3.17 -17.75
C LYS A 56 -2.50 -3.49 -18.86
N ALA A 57 -2.07 -3.57 -20.11
CA ALA A 57 -2.94 -3.86 -21.26
C ALA A 57 -3.60 -5.25 -21.20
N CYS A 58 -3.13 -6.15 -20.35
CA CYS A 58 -3.73 -7.46 -20.10
C CYS A 58 -4.85 -7.44 -19.04
N ALA A 59 -5.19 -6.27 -18.49
CA ALA A 59 -6.22 -6.12 -17.46
C ALA A 59 -7.62 -5.95 -18.06
N GLY A 60 -8.62 -6.66 -17.55
CA GLY A 60 -10.02 -6.60 -17.98
C GLY A 60 -10.77 -5.34 -17.52
N GLN A 61 -12.09 -5.26 -17.78
CA GLN A 61 -12.92 -4.07 -17.53
C GLN A 61 -13.91 -4.27 -16.36
N SER A 62 -13.47 -4.56 -15.15
CA SER A 62 -14.36 -4.67 -13.99
C SER A 62 -13.61 -4.36 -12.71
N TYR A 63 -14.28 -4.29 -11.54
CA TYR A 63 -13.62 -4.22 -10.23
C TYR A 63 -12.71 -5.44 -9.92
N GLU A 64 -12.52 -6.35 -10.85
CA GLU A 64 -11.59 -7.48 -10.80
C GLU A 64 -10.43 -7.31 -11.81
N CYS A 65 -10.05 -6.08 -12.17
CA CYS A 65 -9.04 -5.80 -13.18
C CYS A 65 -8.02 -4.73 -12.78
N PHE A 66 -7.65 -4.69 -11.51
CA PHE A 66 -6.58 -3.83 -11.02
C PHE A 66 -5.34 -4.68 -10.69
N PRO A 67 -4.55 -5.08 -11.70
CA PRO A 67 -3.36 -5.87 -11.46
C PRO A 67 -2.35 -5.06 -10.66
N ASP A 68 -1.69 -5.71 -9.71
CA ASP A 68 -0.46 -5.21 -9.13
C ASP A 68 0.72 -5.81 -9.90
N ILE A 69 1.53 -4.95 -10.48
CA ILE A 69 2.68 -5.36 -11.28
C ILE A 69 3.89 -5.37 -10.36
N PRO A 70 4.52 -6.54 -10.13
CA PRO A 70 5.72 -6.60 -9.30
C PRO A 70 6.86 -5.79 -9.90
N PHE A 71 7.24 -4.72 -9.22
CA PHE A 71 8.24 -3.76 -9.69
C PHE A 71 9.59 -4.43 -10.03
N HIS A 72 10.01 -5.38 -9.19
CA HIS A 72 11.26 -6.11 -9.39
C HIS A 72 11.27 -7.01 -10.63
N GLU A 73 10.11 -7.54 -11.03
CA GLU A 73 10.02 -8.34 -12.26
C GLU A 73 10.21 -7.47 -13.49
N VAL A 74 9.64 -6.25 -13.47
CA VAL A 74 9.87 -5.27 -14.53
C VAL A 74 11.36 -4.95 -14.64
N MET A 75 12.01 -4.64 -13.51
CA MET A 75 13.45 -4.39 -13.47
C MET A 75 14.27 -5.60 -13.96
N ALA A 76 13.87 -6.82 -13.60
CA ALA A 76 14.54 -8.04 -14.07
C ALA A 76 14.40 -8.24 -15.58
N ASP A 77 13.23 -7.93 -16.15
CA ASP A 77 13.02 -8.04 -17.60
C ASP A 77 13.85 -7.01 -18.38
N LEU A 78 14.05 -5.82 -17.84
CA LEU A 78 14.95 -4.81 -18.43
C LEU A 78 16.41 -5.27 -18.42
N PHE A 79 16.87 -6.02 -17.43
CA PHE A 79 18.17 -6.68 -17.46
C PHE A 79 18.25 -7.71 -18.60
N ARG A 80 17.22 -8.57 -18.72
CA ARG A 80 17.15 -9.60 -19.78
C ARG A 80 17.11 -9.00 -21.18
N GLU A 81 16.41 -7.88 -21.36
CA GLU A 81 16.37 -7.15 -22.64
C GLU A 81 17.78 -6.77 -23.14
N LYS A 82 18.69 -6.46 -22.22
CA LYS A 82 20.10 -6.16 -22.53
C LYS A 82 21.02 -7.38 -22.51
N GLY A 83 20.46 -8.59 -22.48
CA GLY A 83 21.22 -9.84 -22.50
C GLY A 83 21.81 -10.28 -21.15
N VAL A 84 21.49 -9.58 -20.06
CA VAL A 84 21.88 -9.97 -18.70
C VAL A 84 20.83 -10.93 -18.15
N THR A 85 21.06 -12.23 -18.33
CA THR A 85 20.12 -13.30 -17.93
C THR A 85 20.49 -13.93 -16.60
N ASP A 86 21.80 -14.05 -16.34
CA ASP A 86 22.28 -14.62 -15.08
C ASP A 86 21.94 -13.71 -13.91
N ASN A 87 21.29 -14.27 -12.90
CA ASN A 87 20.86 -13.54 -11.71
C ASN A 87 19.89 -12.36 -11.95
N ALA A 88 19.25 -12.25 -13.13
CA ALA A 88 18.37 -11.13 -13.47
C ALA A 88 17.28 -10.88 -12.42
N ASN A 89 16.70 -11.92 -11.84
CA ASN A 89 15.71 -11.77 -10.75
C ASN A 89 16.30 -11.08 -9.52
N GLN A 90 17.50 -11.50 -9.09
CA GLN A 90 18.18 -10.90 -7.95
C GLN A 90 18.57 -9.45 -8.24
N LEU A 91 19.07 -9.17 -9.44
CA LEU A 91 19.41 -7.82 -9.88
C LEU A 91 18.16 -6.93 -9.96
N GLY A 92 17.04 -7.48 -10.42
CA GLY A 92 15.76 -6.78 -10.44
C GLY A 92 15.27 -6.38 -9.04
N ILE A 93 15.40 -7.27 -8.05
CA ILE A 93 15.09 -6.96 -6.64
C ILE A 93 15.99 -5.82 -6.13
N GLN A 94 17.29 -5.93 -6.34
CA GLN A 94 18.25 -4.92 -5.89
C GLN A 94 18.06 -3.57 -6.58
N ALA A 95 17.75 -3.57 -7.90
CA ALA A 95 17.43 -2.36 -8.63
C ALA A 95 16.17 -1.67 -8.10
N ALA A 96 15.13 -2.45 -7.82
CA ALA A 96 13.89 -1.93 -7.25
C ALA A 96 14.10 -1.34 -5.85
N GLN A 97 14.89 -2.00 -5.00
CA GLN A 97 15.26 -1.49 -3.68
C GLN A 97 16.11 -0.23 -3.77
N LEU A 98 17.09 -0.20 -4.68
CA LEU A 98 17.89 1.00 -4.94
C LEU A 98 17.01 2.18 -5.40
N PHE A 99 16.11 1.93 -6.36
CA PHE A 99 15.17 2.93 -6.84
C PHE A 99 14.34 3.51 -5.70
N ARG A 100 13.76 2.63 -4.86
CA ARG A 100 12.99 3.03 -3.68
C ARG A 100 13.81 3.89 -2.72
N ILE A 101 15.03 3.47 -2.38
CA ILE A 101 15.93 4.20 -1.48
C ILE A 101 16.29 5.58 -2.07
N CYS A 102 16.60 5.63 -3.38
CA CYS A 102 16.99 6.88 -4.04
C CYS A 102 15.83 7.86 -4.21
N SER A 103 14.60 7.37 -4.36
CA SER A 103 13.41 8.20 -4.53
C SER A 103 12.76 8.63 -3.20
N THR A 104 13.08 7.99 -2.08
CA THR A 104 12.48 8.30 -0.79
C THR A 104 13.24 9.43 -0.08
N GLU A 105 12.56 10.53 0.18
CA GLU A 105 13.10 11.59 1.04
C GLU A 105 12.90 11.25 2.51
N TYR A 106 11.69 10.82 2.89
CA TYR A 106 11.39 10.32 4.22
C TYR A 106 10.26 9.29 4.20
N VAL A 107 10.28 8.44 5.21
CA VAL A 107 9.19 7.55 5.60
C VAL A 107 9.10 7.57 7.12
N ARG A 108 7.94 7.92 7.66
CA ARG A 108 7.71 8.07 9.10
C ARG A 108 6.26 7.79 9.46
N LEU A 109 6.01 7.45 10.71
CA LEU A 109 4.63 7.32 11.21
C LEU A 109 4.00 8.71 11.38
N TYR A 110 2.70 8.80 11.18
CA TYR A 110 1.94 9.91 11.73
C TYR A 110 2.06 9.91 13.27
N PRO A 111 1.95 11.09 13.92
CA PRO A 111 2.02 11.16 15.37
C PRO A 111 1.02 10.20 16.05
N HIS A 112 1.42 9.58 17.15
CA HIS A 112 0.59 8.72 17.99
C HIS A 112 0.03 7.43 17.37
N VAL A 113 0.47 7.05 16.15
CA VAL A 113 0.04 5.78 15.50
C VAL A 113 0.35 4.55 16.36
N PRO A 114 1.57 4.35 16.90
CA PRO A 114 1.87 3.15 17.69
C PRO A 114 0.99 3.03 18.95
N GLU A 115 0.81 4.14 19.67
CA GLU A 115 0.00 4.20 20.88
C GLU A 115 -1.47 3.91 20.58
N SER A 116 -1.98 4.47 19.48
CA SER A 116 -3.35 4.28 19.02
C SER A 116 -3.62 2.84 18.61
N LEU A 117 -2.74 2.22 17.84
CA LEU A 117 -2.85 0.79 17.48
C LEU A 117 -2.81 -0.10 18.74
N ALA A 118 -1.91 0.19 19.69
CA ALA A 118 -1.84 -0.55 20.95
C ALA A 118 -3.12 -0.38 21.78
N MET A 119 -3.70 0.82 21.81
CA MET A 119 -4.97 1.11 22.50
C MET A 119 -6.13 0.34 21.86
N LEU A 120 -6.24 0.32 20.54
CA LEU A 120 -7.25 -0.44 19.80
C LEU A 120 -7.12 -1.96 20.05
N ARG A 121 -5.90 -2.51 20.05
CA ARG A 121 -5.66 -3.92 20.42
C ARG A 121 -6.07 -4.21 21.85
N LYS A 122 -5.70 -3.36 22.80
CA LYS A 122 -6.10 -3.50 24.22
C LYS A 122 -7.62 -3.43 24.39
N ALA A 123 -8.30 -2.64 23.57
CA ALA A 123 -9.75 -2.62 23.51
C ALA A 123 -10.33 -3.91 22.91
N GLY A 124 -9.52 -4.81 22.35
CA GLY A 124 -9.88 -6.13 21.83
C GLY A 124 -10.34 -6.11 20.37
N PHE A 125 -9.88 -5.16 19.55
CA PHE A 125 -9.94 -5.25 18.11
C PHE A 125 -8.85 -6.17 17.58
N ARG A 126 -9.12 -6.87 16.48
CA ARG A 126 -8.09 -7.45 15.61
C ARG A 126 -7.71 -6.41 14.56
N LEU A 127 -6.42 -6.28 14.30
CA LEU A 127 -5.88 -5.25 13.42
C LEU A 127 -5.24 -5.90 12.20
N TRP A 128 -5.64 -5.47 11.01
CA TRP A 128 -5.19 -6.01 9.73
C TRP A 128 -4.62 -4.88 8.88
N LEU A 129 -3.53 -5.16 8.17
CA LEU A 129 -2.98 -4.24 7.18
C LEU A 129 -3.32 -4.73 5.78
N LEU A 130 -3.90 -3.85 4.93
CA LEU A 130 -4.23 -4.11 3.54
C LEU A 130 -3.72 -2.95 2.67
N SER A 131 -2.51 -3.08 2.13
CA SER A 131 -1.80 -1.97 1.46
C SER A 131 -1.52 -2.24 -0.02
N ASN A 132 -1.77 -1.22 -0.85
CA ASN A 132 -1.28 -1.16 -2.23
C ASN A 132 0.21 -0.82 -2.20
N ALA A 133 1.07 -1.84 -2.26
CA ALA A 133 2.50 -1.68 -2.07
C ALA A 133 3.32 -2.85 -2.66
N GLN A 134 4.63 -2.65 -2.71
CA GLN A 134 5.58 -3.67 -3.16
C GLN A 134 6.26 -4.32 -1.95
N GLU A 135 6.02 -5.59 -1.76
CA GLU A 135 6.46 -6.37 -0.58
C GLU A 135 7.97 -6.26 -0.32
N MET A 136 8.76 -6.24 -1.36
CA MET A 136 10.22 -6.26 -1.30
C MET A 136 10.87 -5.07 -0.58
N PHE A 137 10.18 -3.93 -0.46
CA PHE A 137 10.65 -2.80 0.34
C PHE A 137 9.70 -2.44 1.48
N THR A 138 8.39 -2.60 1.31
CA THR A 138 7.40 -2.29 2.35
C THR A 138 7.61 -3.13 3.61
N ARG A 139 8.03 -4.39 3.48
CA ARG A 139 8.35 -5.24 4.64
C ARG A 139 9.48 -4.66 5.49
N TYR A 140 10.50 -4.11 4.85
CA TYR A 140 11.63 -3.45 5.56
C TYR A 140 11.19 -2.14 6.21
N GLU A 141 10.34 -1.37 5.54
CA GLU A 141 9.78 -0.12 6.08
C GLU A 141 8.91 -0.40 7.30
N LEU A 142 8.03 -1.40 7.27
CA LEU A 142 7.23 -1.82 8.42
C LEU A 142 8.10 -2.23 9.61
N ASN A 143 9.19 -2.97 9.35
CA ASN A 143 10.13 -3.35 10.40
C ASN A 143 10.86 -2.14 10.98
N HIS A 144 11.33 -1.22 10.13
CA HIS A 144 12.00 0.01 10.55
C HIS A 144 11.08 0.91 11.39
N LEU A 145 9.80 0.97 11.03
CA LEU A 145 8.77 1.75 11.72
C LEU A 145 8.21 1.04 12.97
N GLY A 146 8.63 -0.19 13.26
CA GLY A 146 8.16 -0.97 14.42
C GLY A 146 6.71 -1.45 14.29
N LEU A 147 6.18 -1.55 13.08
CA LEU A 147 4.78 -1.94 12.83
C LEU A 147 4.58 -3.44 12.56
N CYS A 148 5.63 -4.25 12.43
CA CYS A 148 5.49 -5.67 12.08
C CYS A 148 4.61 -6.45 13.05
N ASP A 149 4.70 -6.15 14.35
CA ASP A 149 3.95 -6.84 15.41
C ASP A 149 2.63 -6.12 15.78
N ALA A 150 2.33 -5.00 15.11
CA ALA A 150 1.11 -4.24 15.37
C ALA A 150 -0.14 -4.89 14.80
N PHE A 151 -0.01 -5.81 13.82
CA PHE A 151 -1.13 -6.39 13.09
C PHE A 151 -1.24 -7.89 13.33
N ASP A 152 -2.48 -8.40 13.29
CA ASP A 152 -2.78 -9.84 13.30
C ASP A 152 -2.50 -10.48 11.93
N GLY A 153 -2.43 -9.65 10.86
CA GLY A 153 -1.98 -10.05 9.53
C GLY A 153 -1.67 -8.84 8.65
N ILE A 154 -0.70 -9.02 7.75
CA ILE A 154 -0.21 -8.00 6.83
C ILE A 154 -0.38 -8.49 5.41
N TYR A 155 -1.17 -7.76 4.61
CA TYR A 155 -1.51 -8.04 3.23
C TYR A 155 -0.98 -6.93 2.34
N ILE A 156 -0.02 -7.27 1.47
CA ILE A 156 0.62 -6.35 0.54
C ILE A 156 0.27 -6.80 -0.88
N SER A 157 -0.29 -5.91 -1.68
CA SER A 157 -0.90 -6.21 -2.99
C SER A 157 0.02 -6.96 -3.96
N SER A 158 1.32 -6.64 -3.98
CA SER A 158 2.28 -7.31 -4.86
C SER A 158 2.45 -8.81 -4.60
N GLN A 159 2.05 -9.32 -3.43
CA GLN A 159 2.04 -10.75 -3.11
C GLN A 159 0.85 -11.49 -3.74
N PHE A 160 -0.20 -10.76 -4.12
CA PHE A 160 -1.47 -11.31 -4.61
C PHE A 160 -1.66 -11.09 -6.12
N GLY A 161 -0.90 -10.19 -6.74
CA GLY A 161 -1.00 -9.84 -8.15
C GLY A 161 -2.20 -8.94 -8.49
N PHE A 162 -2.92 -8.43 -7.49
CA PHE A 162 -3.98 -7.44 -7.65
C PHE A 162 -4.00 -6.49 -6.44
N ARG A 163 -4.46 -5.27 -6.69
CA ARG A 163 -4.45 -4.18 -5.71
C ARG A 163 -5.84 -3.55 -5.55
N LYS A 164 -6.08 -2.86 -4.44
CA LYS A 164 -7.28 -2.04 -4.25
C LYS A 164 -7.45 -1.06 -5.45
N PRO A 165 -8.65 -0.85 -5.98
CA PRO A 165 -9.96 -1.28 -5.46
C PRO A 165 -10.42 -2.68 -5.90
N ASP A 166 -9.55 -3.55 -6.39
CA ASP A 166 -9.90 -4.91 -6.79
C ASP A 166 -10.49 -5.69 -5.61
N VAL A 167 -11.73 -6.14 -5.74
CA VAL A 167 -12.43 -6.84 -4.65
C VAL A 167 -11.76 -8.16 -4.27
N ARG A 168 -10.98 -8.77 -5.17
CA ARG A 168 -10.24 -10.01 -4.87
C ARG A 168 -9.17 -9.77 -3.79
N PHE A 169 -8.62 -8.56 -3.70
CA PHE A 169 -7.63 -8.24 -2.67
C PHE A 169 -8.27 -8.16 -1.28
N PHE A 170 -9.45 -7.55 -1.17
CA PHE A 170 -10.23 -7.56 0.08
C PHE A 170 -10.68 -8.97 0.44
N ARG A 171 -11.20 -9.75 -0.53
CA ARG A 171 -11.60 -11.15 -0.33
C ARG A 171 -10.43 -12.03 0.10
N ALA A 172 -9.23 -11.81 -0.41
CA ALA A 172 -8.05 -12.57 0.02
C ALA A 172 -7.82 -12.46 1.54
N LEU A 173 -7.97 -11.27 2.12
CA LEU A 173 -7.93 -11.10 3.58
C LEU A 173 -9.14 -11.76 4.25
N LEU A 174 -10.36 -11.43 3.80
CA LEU A 174 -11.60 -11.91 4.43
C LEU A 174 -11.68 -13.45 4.47
N ASP A 175 -11.40 -14.10 3.36
CA ASP A 175 -11.49 -15.56 3.22
C ASP A 175 -10.38 -16.29 3.99
N GLN A 176 -9.14 -15.82 3.90
CA GLN A 176 -8.01 -16.43 4.61
C GLN A 176 -8.17 -16.36 6.13
N GLN A 177 -8.69 -15.25 6.63
CA GLN A 177 -8.88 -15.03 8.05
C GLN A 177 -10.29 -15.36 8.55
N LYS A 178 -11.18 -15.79 7.65
CA LYS A 178 -12.58 -16.13 7.93
C LYS A 178 -13.31 -14.99 8.65
N LEU A 179 -13.13 -13.76 8.12
CA LEU A 179 -13.74 -12.57 8.67
C LEU A 179 -15.16 -12.41 8.12
N ASP A 180 -16.07 -11.96 8.97
CA ASP A 180 -17.40 -11.51 8.56
C ASP A 180 -17.29 -10.05 8.08
N PRO A 181 -17.57 -9.73 6.79
CA PRO A 181 -17.51 -8.37 6.27
C PRO A 181 -18.30 -7.36 7.11
N GLN A 182 -19.44 -7.77 7.69
CA GLN A 182 -20.29 -6.92 8.53
C GLN A 182 -19.65 -6.57 9.89
N SER A 183 -18.57 -7.23 10.27
CA SER A 183 -17.81 -6.95 11.49
C SER A 183 -16.48 -6.25 11.21
N CYS A 184 -16.19 -5.95 9.95
CA CYS A 184 -14.97 -5.31 9.49
C CYS A 184 -15.21 -3.84 9.15
N LEU A 185 -14.20 -3.02 9.42
CA LEU A 185 -14.16 -1.61 9.03
C LEU A 185 -12.84 -1.34 8.30
N MET A 186 -12.91 -0.87 7.06
CA MET A 186 -11.74 -0.39 6.31
C MET A 186 -11.46 1.06 6.64
N ILE A 187 -10.24 1.37 7.07
CA ILE A 187 -9.73 2.70 7.37
C ILE A 187 -8.70 3.07 6.28
N GLY A 188 -8.91 4.16 5.57
CA GLY A 188 -8.02 4.57 4.48
C GLY A 188 -8.22 6.01 4.05
N ASN A 189 -7.25 6.53 3.29
CA ASN A 189 -7.23 7.93 2.83
C ASN A 189 -7.55 8.11 1.34
N ASP A 190 -7.77 7.04 0.60
CA ASP A 190 -8.07 7.09 -0.83
C ASP A 190 -9.51 6.62 -1.09
N ARG A 191 -10.38 7.56 -1.54
CA ARG A 191 -11.79 7.26 -1.84
C ARG A 191 -11.95 6.25 -2.97
N ASP A 192 -11.06 6.26 -3.95
CA ASP A 192 -11.19 5.42 -5.15
C ASP A 192 -10.67 4.01 -4.92
N THR A 193 -9.64 3.85 -4.10
CA THR A 193 -9.03 2.55 -3.86
C THR A 193 -9.50 1.91 -2.54
N ASP A 194 -9.41 2.63 -1.42
CA ASP A 194 -9.75 2.10 -0.10
C ASP A 194 -11.25 2.02 0.10
N ILE A 195 -11.91 3.17 -0.10
CA ILE A 195 -13.32 3.33 0.25
C ILE A 195 -14.22 2.64 -0.78
N ALA A 196 -14.02 2.92 -2.07
CA ALA A 196 -14.82 2.30 -3.12
C ALA A 196 -14.61 0.79 -3.20
N GLY A 197 -13.34 0.32 -3.08
CA GLY A 197 -13.02 -1.11 -3.10
C GLY A 197 -13.60 -1.86 -1.90
N ALA A 198 -13.50 -1.31 -0.70
CA ALA A 198 -14.07 -1.90 0.51
C ALA A 198 -15.61 -2.00 0.41
N LYS A 199 -16.28 -0.92 -0.02
CA LYS A 199 -17.73 -0.94 -0.25
C LYS A 199 -18.15 -1.99 -1.28
N ALA A 200 -17.40 -2.12 -2.39
CA ALA A 200 -17.64 -3.16 -3.39
C ALA A 200 -17.42 -4.59 -2.84
N ALA A 201 -16.57 -4.76 -1.83
CA ALA A 201 -16.35 -6.01 -1.12
C ALA A 201 -17.36 -6.25 0.03
N GLY A 202 -18.26 -5.30 0.30
CA GLY A 202 -19.30 -5.41 1.32
C GLY A 202 -18.87 -4.98 2.73
N LEU A 203 -17.77 -4.22 2.85
CA LEU A 203 -17.29 -3.67 4.11
C LEU A 203 -17.83 -2.26 4.35
N ASP A 204 -17.96 -1.89 5.61
CA ASP A 204 -18.06 -0.50 6.01
C ASP A 204 -16.70 0.19 5.96
N THR A 205 -16.70 1.53 5.89
CA THR A 205 -15.50 2.33 5.66
C THR A 205 -15.40 3.51 6.61
N PHE A 206 -14.17 3.85 7.00
CA PHE A 206 -13.81 5.07 7.68
C PHE A 206 -12.78 5.82 6.82
N TYR A 207 -13.17 6.98 6.31
CA TYR A 207 -12.33 7.79 5.44
C TYR A 207 -11.53 8.80 6.25
N MET A 208 -10.23 8.88 5.97
CA MET A 208 -9.32 9.90 6.51
C MET A 208 -8.83 10.79 5.37
N HIS A 209 -9.09 12.07 5.43
CA HIS A 209 -8.51 13.03 4.48
C HIS A 209 -7.21 13.59 5.04
N THR A 210 -6.09 13.09 4.56
CA THR A 210 -4.73 13.47 5.00
C THR A 210 -3.98 14.23 3.92
N ALA A 211 -2.78 14.71 4.22
CA ALA A 211 -1.93 15.40 3.26
C ALA A 211 -1.53 14.54 2.04
N LEU A 212 -1.60 13.21 2.16
CA LEU A 212 -1.32 12.26 1.08
C LEU A 212 -2.57 11.76 0.35
N THR A 213 -3.75 12.27 0.68
CA THR A 213 -4.97 12.00 -0.09
C THR A 213 -4.82 12.57 -1.50
N PRO A 214 -5.23 11.83 -2.56
CA PRO A 214 -5.21 12.35 -3.92
C PRO A 214 -5.87 13.73 -4.02
N PRO A 215 -5.23 14.71 -4.69
CA PRO A 215 -5.62 16.12 -4.63
C PRO A 215 -6.96 16.45 -5.31
N ASP A 216 -7.49 15.52 -6.11
CA ASP A 216 -8.80 15.61 -6.77
C ASP A 216 -9.95 15.05 -5.91
N GLN A 217 -9.64 14.47 -4.75
CA GLN A 217 -10.64 13.91 -3.83
C GLN A 217 -11.14 14.98 -2.85
N ALA A 218 -12.44 14.90 -2.55
CA ALA A 218 -13.09 15.84 -1.64
C ALA A 218 -12.57 15.68 -0.20
N PRO A 219 -12.49 16.78 0.59
CA PRO A 219 -12.23 16.73 2.02
C PRO A 219 -13.23 15.82 2.76
N ALA A 220 -12.90 15.50 4.00
CA ALA A 220 -13.82 14.76 4.86
C ALA A 220 -15.09 15.60 5.15
N ASP A 221 -16.23 14.94 5.14
CA ASP A 221 -17.50 15.55 5.55
C ASP A 221 -17.58 15.54 7.09
N SER A 222 -17.49 16.71 7.70
CA SER A 222 -17.52 16.87 9.16
C SER A 222 -18.84 16.40 9.80
N ASP A 223 -19.91 16.32 9.03
CA ASP A 223 -21.21 15.84 9.51
C ASP A 223 -21.33 14.31 9.41
N ASN A 224 -20.39 13.65 8.71
CA ASN A 224 -20.34 12.20 8.60
C ASN A 224 -19.41 11.60 9.67
N PRO A 225 -19.93 10.87 10.67
CA PRO A 225 -19.12 10.32 11.76
C PRO A 225 -18.13 9.23 11.30
N MET A 226 -18.22 8.81 10.04
CA MET A 226 -17.31 7.84 9.41
C MET A 226 -16.26 8.52 8.53
N GLU A 227 -16.11 9.83 8.63
CA GLU A 227 -15.08 10.59 7.94
C GLU A 227 -14.32 11.48 8.93
N PHE A 228 -13.03 11.69 8.69
CA PHE A 228 -12.15 12.49 9.55
C PHE A 228 -11.19 13.32 8.71
N GLU A 229 -11.06 14.60 9.05
CA GLU A 229 -10.12 15.52 8.41
C GLU A 229 -8.81 15.55 9.21
N GLY A 230 -7.71 15.11 8.57
CA GLY A 230 -6.37 15.10 9.15
C GLY A 230 -5.90 13.73 9.64
N ASP A 231 -4.84 13.77 10.45
CA ASP A 231 -4.04 12.63 10.91
C ASP A 231 -3.91 12.56 12.46
N ASP A 232 -4.86 13.16 13.17
CA ASP A 232 -4.91 13.10 14.64
C ASP A 232 -5.34 11.70 15.11
N TRP A 233 -4.35 10.82 15.24
CA TRP A 233 -4.56 9.41 15.60
C TRP A 233 -5.07 9.21 17.03
N GLU A 234 -4.86 10.14 17.96
CA GLU A 234 -5.45 10.06 19.29
C GLU A 234 -6.97 10.20 19.19
N THR A 235 -7.45 11.22 18.50
CA THR A 235 -8.89 11.43 18.26
C THR A 235 -9.50 10.30 17.42
N ILE A 236 -8.83 9.87 16.35
CA ILE A 236 -9.31 8.78 15.48
C ILE A 236 -9.50 7.49 16.28
N ALA A 237 -8.51 7.11 17.11
CA ALA A 237 -8.61 5.90 17.93
C ALA A 237 -9.77 5.97 18.93
N GLU A 238 -10.03 7.13 19.53
CA GLU A 238 -11.21 7.33 20.40
C GLU A 238 -12.54 7.14 19.65
N ILE A 239 -12.62 7.64 18.41
CA ILE A 239 -13.80 7.45 17.55
C ILE A 239 -13.97 5.94 17.25
N LEU A 240 -12.92 5.28 16.79
CA LEU A 240 -12.94 3.85 16.46
C LEU A 240 -13.33 2.99 17.66
N MET A 241 -12.86 3.31 18.88
CA MET A 241 -13.26 2.59 20.10
C MET A 241 -14.76 2.68 20.37
N LYS A 242 -15.41 3.81 20.06
CA LYS A 242 -16.87 3.97 20.23
C LYS A 242 -17.67 3.12 19.25
N LEU A 243 -17.06 2.72 18.13
CA LEU A 243 -17.67 1.86 17.10
C LEU A 243 -17.56 0.36 17.41
N LYS A 244 -16.88 -0.02 18.49
CA LYS A 244 -16.68 -1.41 18.87
C LYS A 244 -17.99 -2.13 19.19
N LYS A 245 -18.13 -3.35 18.71
CA LYS A 245 -19.23 -4.25 19.10
C LYS A 245 -19.11 -4.61 20.57
N ALA A 246 -20.17 -4.41 21.35
CA ALA A 246 -20.22 -4.95 22.69
C ALA A 246 -20.05 -6.49 22.63
N PRO A 247 -19.27 -7.12 23.53
CA PRO A 247 -19.17 -8.56 23.55
C PRO A 247 -20.57 -9.15 23.70
N VAL A 248 -20.90 -10.13 22.86
CA VAL A 248 -22.11 -10.95 23.06
C VAL A 248 -21.81 -11.79 24.32
N ILE A 249 -22.50 -11.47 25.40
CA ILE A 249 -22.45 -12.22 26.68
C ILE A 249 -23.17 -13.54 26.50
#